data_f5e6a6292cc91ffba96e9da91aec8fbc
#
_entry.id   f5e6a6292cc91ffba96e9da91aec8fbc
#
_cell.length_a   1.000
_cell.length_b   1.000
_cell.length_c   1.000
_cell.angle_alpha   90.00
_cell.angle_beta   90.00
_cell.angle_gamma   90.00
#
_symmetry.space_group_name_H-M   'P 1'
#
loop_
_entity.id
_entity.type
_entity.pdbx_description
1 polymer ?
#
loop_
_entity_poly.entity_id
_entity_poly.type
_entity_poly.pdbx_seq_one_letter_code
_entity_poly.pdbx_strand_id
1 'polypeptide(L)' 'MEDDTEFWSSHVEACRRQGGAASEYARQHGLTLASLYYWRRKLKLAAAICDG' A
#
# COMPACT_ATOMS: atom_id res chain seq x y z
N MET A 1 19.59 4.03 6.51
CA MET A 1 18.44 3.65 7.01
C MET A 1 17.36 3.32 6.04
N GLU A 2 16.75 2.23 6.20
CA GLU A 2 15.82 1.83 5.28
C GLU A 2 14.56 2.43 5.51
N ASP A 3 13.92 2.89 4.48
CA ASP A 3 12.63 3.50 4.59
C ASP A 3 11.65 2.57 3.92
N ASP A 4 10.75 1.99 4.66
CA ASP A 4 9.79 1.08 4.11
C ASP A 4 8.79 1.77 3.19
N THR A 5 8.83 3.07 3.15
CA THR A 5 7.88 3.81 2.33
C THR A 5 7.93 3.39 0.87
N GLU A 6 9.13 3.27 0.32
CA GLU A 6 9.25 2.88 -1.08
C GLU A 6 8.73 1.47 -1.30
N PHE A 7 9.07 0.57 -0.41
CA PHE A 7 8.64 -0.80 -0.53
C PHE A 7 7.12 -0.89 -0.52
N TRP A 8 6.50 -0.24 0.46
CA TRP A 8 5.05 -0.30 0.60
C TRP A 8 4.33 0.52 -0.46
N SER A 9 4.94 1.61 -0.89
CA SER A 9 4.35 2.42 -1.94
C SER A 9 4.21 1.61 -3.21
N SER A 10 5.24 0.83 -3.52
CA SER A 10 5.21 -0.01 -4.69
C SER A 10 4.10 -1.05 -4.59
N HIS A 11 3.97 -1.68 -3.42
CA HIS A 11 2.96 -2.71 -3.23
C HIS A 11 1.56 -2.12 -3.24
N VAL A 12 1.39 -0.97 -2.61
CA VAL A 12 0.08 -0.33 -2.57
C VAL A 12 -0.36 0.05 -3.98
N GLU A 13 0.57 0.56 -4.76
CA GLU A 13 0.24 0.95 -6.12
C GLU A 13 -0.10 -0.27 -6.96
N ALA A 14 0.66 -1.33 -6.81
CA ALA A 14 0.40 -2.55 -7.55
C ALA A 14 -0.97 -3.12 -7.17
N CYS A 15 -1.30 -3.04 -5.90
CA CYS A 15 -2.59 -3.53 -5.42
C CYS A 15 -3.73 -2.72 -6.06
N ARG A 16 -3.55 -1.42 -6.13
CA ARG A 16 -4.56 -0.57 -6.75
C ARG A 16 -4.74 -0.89 -8.22
N ARG A 17 -3.64 -1.10 -8.90
CA ARG A 17 -3.69 -1.39 -10.32
C ARG A 17 -4.39 -2.70 -10.61
N GLN A 18 -4.15 -3.68 -9.74
CA GLN A 18 -4.77 -4.96 -9.94
C GLN A 18 -6.28 -4.86 -9.82
N GLY A 19 -6.75 -3.97 -9.01
CA GLY A 19 -8.18 -3.83 -8.81
C GLY A 19 -8.78 -4.96 -8.01
N GLY A 20 -7.99 -5.80 -7.42
CA GLY A 20 -8.50 -6.90 -6.65
C GLY A 20 -8.60 -6.58 -5.16
N ALA A 21 -8.94 -7.59 -4.38
CA ALA A 21 -9.04 -7.40 -2.95
C ALA A 21 -7.66 -7.30 -2.32
N ALA A 22 -7.53 -6.39 -1.37
CA ALA A 22 -6.26 -6.20 -0.70
C ALA A 22 -5.84 -7.46 0.04
N SER A 23 -6.81 -8.18 0.58
CA SER A 23 -6.47 -9.39 1.32
C SER A 23 -5.84 -10.43 0.40
N GLU A 24 -6.34 -10.53 -0.82
CA GLU A 24 -5.77 -11.46 -1.76
C GLU A 24 -4.37 -11.06 -2.15
N TYR A 25 -4.16 -9.78 -2.37
CA TYR A 25 -2.84 -9.30 -2.72
C TYR A 25 -1.85 -9.59 -1.59
N ALA A 26 -2.26 -9.35 -0.35
CA ALA A 26 -1.40 -9.60 0.79
C ALA A 26 -1.04 -11.08 0.88
N ARG A 27 -2.00 -11.95 0.62
CA ARG A 27 -1.74 -13.38 0.65
C ARG A 27 -0.73 -13.78 -0.41
N GLN A 28 -0.91 -13.28 -1.62
CA GLN A 28 -0.04 -13.64 -2.72
C GLN A 28 1.40 -13.22 -2.47
N HIS A 29 1.58 -12.08 -1.84
CA HIS A 29 2.90 -11.55 -1.62
C HIS A 29 3.43 -11.77 -0.22
N GLY A 30 2.70 -12.54 0.58
CA GLY A 30 3.16 -12.81 1.94
C GLY A 30 3.18 -11.59 2.83
N LEU A 31 2.29 -10.65 2.58
CA LEU A 31 2.25 -9.44 3.36
C LEU A 31 1.16 -9.52 4.42
N THR A 32 1.30 -8.70 5.46
CA THR A 32 0.28 -8.65 6.50
C THR A 32 -0.81 -7.71 6.05
N LEU A 33 -2.05 -8.17 6.10
CA LEU A 33 -3.16 -7.35 5.66
C LEU A 33 -3.26 -6.06 6.45
N ALA A 34 -3.01 -6.13 7.74
CA ALA A 34 -3.07 -4.94 8.58
C ALA A 34 -2.06 -3.90 8.12
N SER A 35 -0.84 -4.36 7.81
CA SER A 35 0.19 -3.45 7.35
C SER A 35 -0.18 -2.84 6.00
N LEU A 36 -0.74 -3.67 5.13
CA LEU A 36 -1.13 -3.19 3.82
C LEU A 36 -2.17 -2.09 3.94
N TYR A 37 -3.18 -2.28 4.79
CA TYR A 37 -4.19 -1.25 4.99
C TYR A 37 -3.60 -0.01 5.63
N TYR A 38 -2.70 -0.20 6.58
CA TYR A 38 -2.05 0.93 7.23
C TYR A 38 -1.32 1.79 6.21
N TRP A 39 -0.54 1.17 5.34
CA TRP A 39 0.23 1.91 4.36
C TRP A 39 -0.65 2.50 3.27
N ARG A 40 -1.71 1.81 2.91
CA ARG A 40 -2.64 2.34 1.92
C ARG A 40 -3.21 3.66 2.42
N ARG A 41 -3.64 3.67 3.68
CA ARG A 41 -4.23 4.86 4.24
C ARG A 41 -3.19 5.97 4.38
N LYS A 42 -1.99 5.60 4.86
CA LYS A 42 -0.96 6.59 5.06
C LYS A 42 -0.56 7.27 3.76
N LEU A 43 -0.36 6.47 2.73
CA LEU A 43 0.05 7.01 1.45
C LEU A 43 -1.07 7.80 0.78
N LYS A 44 -2.29 7.37 1.00
CA LYS A 44 -3.42 8.08 0.43
C LYS A 44 -3.54 9.46 1.05
N LEU A 45 -3.35 9.55 2.35
CA LEU A 45 -3.44 10.84 3.02
C LEU A 45 -2.34 11.77 2.55
N ALA A 46 -1.14 11.23 2.37
CA ALA A 46 -0.03 12.04 1.88
C ALA A 46 -0.31 12.54 0.48
N ALA A 47 -0.86 11.68 -0.36
CA ALA A 47 -1.18 12.07 -1.72
C ALA A 47 -2.28 13.13 -1.74
N ALA A 48 -3.24 12.99 -0.85
CA ALA A 48 -4.32 13.96 -0.79
C ALA A 48 -3.79 15.33 -0.41
N ILE A 49 -2.85 15.36 0.51
CA ILE A 49 -2.25 16.61 0.92
C ILE A 49 -1.52 17.25 -0.25
N CYS A 50 -0.76 16.46 -0.95
CA CYS A 50 -0.03 16.97 -2.09
C CYS A 50 -0.98 17.43 -3.18
N ASP A 51 -2.07 16.69 -3.32
CA ASP A 51 -2.98 17.00 -4.37
C ASP A 51 -3.76 18.24 -4.07
N GLY A 52 -4.06 18.44 -2.83
CA GLY A 52 -4.84 19.54 -2.39
C GLY A 52 -4.27 20.85 -2.75
#